data_1263868d6cfeb3522597adbe15a8ac7d
#
_entry.id   1263868d6cfeb3522597adbe15a8ac7d
#
_cell.length_a   1.000
_cell.length_b   1.000
_cell.length_c   1.000
_cell.angle_alpha   90.00
_cell.angle_beta   90.00
_cell.angle_gamma   90.00
#
_symmetry.space_group_name_H-M   'P 1'
#
loop_
_entity.id
_entity.type
_entity.pdbx_description
1 polymer ?
#
loop_
_entity_poly.entity_id
_entity_poly.type
_entity_poly.pdbx_seq_one_letter_code
_entity_poly.pdbx_strand_id
1 'polypeptide(L)'
;MPKTKPLIIHAKTLISDSKTIADRWVVIEGDTITEVSKKRLQASYSGIVTPAFVDPHSHIGMFRAGEPGSEAEGNEILSQIQPLHDPVRSVYFDDRAFCDAVDFGVLYSCIMPGSGNLFGGKSKVIRNFAKHVGECQLLDFGYKMALGYNPRSTGAWKGDRPNTRMGIYALLERHFDDVLLREKRALTAQDRKREELSRKKLSKAERTKELELLGREFDNEFTPDDRAILEVVHGRRPVKIHVHKEDDVLYLLHLVDKYGLKVSAEHTGDVFNQEIFEMLRDAEIPVIYGPLGSHAYKVELRNSRYQTAEKLMKSGVTFGLMTDHPVIHASLLRDSLRYFLIYGMPTATALNLISQVNATLVGVGDRLGSVTPGKLGSVLIWDRDPLHLSAIPKVVVAEGRPWTPRPTM
;
A
#
# COMPACT_ATOMS: atom_id res chain seq x y z
N MET A 1 -30.04 6.68 16.48
CA MET A 1 -29.50 7.83 15.76
C MET A 1 -30.50 8.29 14.73
N PRO A 2 -30.78 9.58 14.52
CA PRO A 2 -31.69 10.02 13.46
C PRO A 2 -31.12 9.54 12.12
N LYS A 3 -31.99 8.95 11.28
CA LYS A 3 -31.62 8.54 9.92
C LYS A 3 -31.19 9.80 9.16
N THR A 4 -29.91 9.93 8.86
CA THR A 4 -29.42 10.98 7.97
C THR A 4 -30.07 10.82 6.59
N LYS A 5 -30.50 11.94 5.99
CA LYS A 5 -31.08 11.91 4.64
C LYS A 5 -30.05 11.34 3.66
N PRO A 6 -30.45 10.41 2.79
CA PRO A 6 -29.52 9.82 1.80
C PRO A 6 -28.93 10.89 0.89
N LEU A 7 -27.65 10.75 0.59
CA LEU A 7 -26.98 11.56 -0.44
C LEU A 7 -27.22 10.91 -1.79
N ILE A 8 -27.82 11.65 -2.72
CA ILE A 8 -28.16 11.14 -4.05
C ILE A 8 -27.35 11.91 -5.09
N ILE A 9 -26.64 11.21 -5.96
CA ILE A 9 -25.78 11.76 -6.99
C ILE A 9 -26.27 11.24 -8.36
N HIS A 10 -26.53 12.16 -9.29
CA HIS A 10 -26.79 11.82 -10.68
C HIS A 10 -25.47 11.78 -11.46
N ALA A 11 -24.96 10.59 -11.69
CA ALA A 11 -23.84 10.35 -12.58
C ALA A 11 -24.33 10.41 -14.05
N LYS A 12 -24.20 11.58 -14.69
CA LYS A 12 -24.41 11.72 -16.15
C LYS A 12 -23.53 10.73 -16.90
N THR A 13 -22.32 10.56 -16.41
CA THR A 13 -21.37 9.52 -16.81
C THR A 13 -20.74 8.93 -15.55
N LEU A 14 -20.86 7.64 -15.38
CA LEU A 14 -20.18 6.88 -14.33
C LEU A 14 -18.98 6.17 -14.94
N ILE A 15 -17.77 6.44 -14.44
CA ILE A 15 -16.54 5.74 -14.82
C ILE A 15 -16.07 4.91 -13.62
N SER A 16 -16.24 3.60 -13.69
CA SER A 16 -15.93 2.67 -12.61
C SER A 16 -15.65 1.28 -13.18
N ASP A 17 -14.76 0.51 -12.55
CA ASP A 17 -14.43 -0.87 -12.94
C ASP A 17 -14.05 -1.01 -14.42
N SER A 18 -13.19 -0.11 -14.91
CA SER A 18 -12.76 -0.02 -16.32
C SER A 18 -13.91 0.16 -17.33
N LYS A 19 -15.07 0.64 -16.88
CA LYS A 19 -16.26 0.87 -17.70
C LYS A 19 -16.72 2.31 -17.65
N THR A 20 -17.32 2.77 -18.75
CA THR A 20 -18.02 4.06 -18.82
C THR A 20 -19.50 3.80 -19.05
N ILE A 21 -20.34 4.26 -18.14
CA ILE A 21 -21.77 3.98 -18.13
C ILE A 21 -22.54 5.29 -18.04
N ALA A 22 -23.51 5.52 -18.94
CA ALA A 22 -24.34 6.71 -18.92
C ALA A 22 -25.51 6.60 -17.94
N ASP A 23 -25.93 7.74 -17.41
CA ASP A 23 -27.15 7.95 -16.62
C ASP A 23 -27.37 6.93 -15.51
N ARG A 24 -26.68 7.14 -14.38
CA ARG A 24 -26.87 6.37 -13.15
C ARG A 24 -27.17 7.30 -11.97
N TRP A 25 -28.00 6.84 -11.07
CA TRP A 25 -28.21 7.45 -9.77
C TRP A 25 -27.51 6.60 -8.72
N VAL A 26 -26.59 7.24 -7.99
CA VAL A 26 -25.83 6.66 -6.88
C VAL A 26 -26.48 7.15 -5.59
N VAL A 27 -26.90 6.23 -4.74
CA VAL A 27 -27.46 6.52 -3.41
C VAL A 27 -26.47 6.10 -2.35
N ILE A 28 -26.15 7.02 -1.45
CA ILE A 28 -25.25 6.79 -0.32
C ILE A 28 -26.04 7.04 0.96
N GLU A 29 -26.12 6.03 1.83
CA GLU A 29 -26.73 6.11 3.16
C GLU A 29 -25.67 5.91 4.23
N GLY A 30 -25.52 6.92 5.10
CA GLY A 30 -24.40 6.94 6.03
C GLY A 30 -23.08 7.04 5.28
N ASP A 31 -22.24 6.03 5.40
CA ASP A 31 -20.94 5.92 4.75
C ASP A 31 -20.93 4.96 3.55
N THR A 32 -22.05 4.33 3.23
CA THR A 32 -22.09 3.19 2.31
C THR A 32 -22.95 3.49 1.06
N ILE A 33 -22.48 3.04 -0.12
CA ILE A 33 -23.26 3.04 -1.35
C ILE A 33 -24.34 1.95 -1.23
N THR A 34 -25.61 2.34 -1.25
CA THR A 34 -26.72 1.39 -1.11
C THR A 34 -27.36 1.02 -2.44
N GLU A 35 -27.33 1.94 -3.44
CA GLU A 35 -27.93 1.69 -4.75
C GLU A 35 -27.13 2.40 -5.87
N VAL A 36 -27.03 1.72 -7.01
CA VAL A 36 -26.57 2.30 -8.29
C VAL A 36 -27.56 1.83 -9.37
N SER A 37 -28.44 2.73 -9.83
CA SER A 37 -29.55 2.32 -10.72
C SER A 37 -29.83 3.35 -11.82
N LYS A 38 -30.75 2.99 -12.75
CA LYS A 38 -31.30 3.89 -13.77
C LYS A 38 -32.52 4.68 -13.26
N LYS A 39 -33.02 4.37 -12.08
CA LYS A 39 -34.19 5.03 -11.50
C LYS A 39 -33.87 6.48 -11.23
N ARG A 40 -34.61 7.39 -11.86
CA ARG A 40 -34.47 8.83 -11.65
C ARG A 40 -34.87 9.22 -10.24
N LEU A 41 -33.95 9.87 -9.53
CA LEU A 41 -34.16 10.39 -8.18
C LEU A 41 -33.79 11.89 -8.17
N GLN A 42 -34.33 12.62 -7.20
CA GLN A 42 -33.92 14.00 -6.99
C GLN A 42 -32.48 14.02 -6.43
N ALA A 43 -31.52 14.39 -7.26
CA ALA A 43 -30.11 14.37 -6.91
C ALA A 43 -29.65 15.69 -6.26
N SER A 44 -28.76 15.59 -5.25
CA SER A 44 -28.09 16.72 -4.63
C SER A 44 -26.94 17.26 -5.51
N TYR A 45 -26.31 16.35 -6.26
CA TYR A 45 -25.19 16.67 -7.15
C TYR A 45 -25.34 15.96 -8.48
N SER A 46 -24.74 16.52 -9.54
CA SER A 46 -24.73 15.91 -10.87
C SER A 46 -23.43 16.21 -11.60
N GLY A 47 -22.91 15.23 -12.36
CA GLY A 47 -21.67 15.37 -13.13
C GLY A 47 -21.15 14.03 -13.67
N ILE A 48 -19.87 14.02 -14.07
CA ILE A 48 -19.13 12.77 -14.28
C ILE A 48 -18.75 12.26 -12.88
N VAL A 49 -18.90 10.97 -12.63
CA VAL A 49 -18.62 10.36 -11.32
C VAL A 49 -17.55 9.28 -11.48
N THR A 50 -16.53 9.34 -10.61
CA THR A 50 -15.52 8.30 -10.46
C THR A 50 -15.44 7.85 -9.01
N PRO A 51 -14.90 6.65 -8.70
CA PRO A 51 -14.47 6.33 -7.34
C PRO A 51 -13.40 7.32 -6.88
N ALA A 52 -13.23 7.46 -5.57
CA ALA A 52 -12.06 8.09 -5.00
C ALA A 52 -10.78 7.31 -5.33
N PHE A 53 -9.66 8.04 -5.40
CA PHE A 53 -8.35 7.47 -5.67
C PHE A 53 -7.68 6.97 -4.41
N VAL A 54 -6.86 5.92 -4.57
CA VAL A 54 -6.06 5.29 -3.54
C VAL A 54 -4.59 5.35 -3.93
N ASP A 55 -3.75 5.93 -3.09
CA ASP A 55 -2.29 5.88 -3.27
C ASP A 55 -1.74 4.65 -2.53
N PRO A 56 -1.26 3.62 -3.22
CA PRO A 56 -0.87 2.36 -2.60
C PRO A 56 0.52 2.41 -1.94
N HIS A 57 1.27 3.51 -2.10
CA HIS A 57 2.59 3.70 -1.50
C HIS A 57 2.88 5.19 -1.29
N SER A 58 2.86 5.59 -0.04
CA SER A 58 3.03 6.99 0.35
C SER A 58 3.69 7.12 1.71
N HIS A 59 4.35 8.25 1.94
CA HIS A 59 4.87 8.64 3.25
C HIS A 59 4.19 9.94 3.72
N ILE A 60 2.98 10.21 3.24
CA ILE A 60 2.20 11.41 3.57
C ILE A 60 2.03 11.57 5.07
N GLY A 61 2.25 12.77 5.57
CA GLY A 61 2.22 13.10 6.99
C GLY A 61 3.50 12.77 7.76
N MET A 62 4.47 12.04 7.17
CA MET A 62 5.78 11.77 7.80
C MET A 62 6.92 12.65 7.27
N PHE A 63 6.63 13.47 6.26
CA PHE A 63 7.54 14.44 5.65
C PHE A 63 6.74 15.71 5.40
N ARG A 64 6.58 16.54 6.42
CA ARG A 64 5.73 17.74 6.33
C ARG A 64 6.25 18.73 5.28
N ALA A 65 5.34 19.24 4.47
CA ALA A 65 5.66 20.23 3.45
C ALA A 65 6.24 21.51 4.06
N GLY A 66 7.44 21.91 3.60
CA GLY A 66 8.12 23.14 4.04
C GLY A 66 9.01 22.96 5.27
N GLU A 67 9.13 21.77 5.85
CA GLU A 67 10.03 21.49 6.97
C GLU A 67 11.40 20.95 6.51
N PRO A 68 12.46 21.19 7.30
CA PRO A 68 13.78 20.62 6.99
C PRO A 68 13.77 19.09 7.00
N GLY A 69 14.55 18.47 6.13
CA GLY A 69 14.67 17.01 6.07
C GLY A 69 15.12 16.35 7.38
N SER A 70 15.74 17.12 8.31
CA SER A 70 16.10 16.66 9.65
C SER A 70 14.89 16.37 10.56
N GLU A 71 13.73 16.93 10.24
CA GLU A 71 12.46 16.72 10.95
C GLU A 71 11.63 15.57 10.36
N ALA A 72 12.17 14.89 9.34
CA ALA A 72 11.48 13.81 8.68
C ALA A 72 11.38 12.54 9.54
N GLU A 73 10.18 12.02 9.70
CA GLU A 73 9.84 10.86 10.52
C GLU A 73 9.80 9.53 9.73
N GLY A 74 10.18 9.57 8.45
CA GLY A 74 9.98 8.42 7.56
C GLY A 74 10.98 7.28 7.72
N ASN A 75 12.18 7.50 8.31
CA ASN A 75 13.21 6.48 8.42
C ASN A 75 13.90 6.51 9.78
N GLU A 76 13.99 5.36 10.44
CA GLU A 76 14.85 5.18 11.60
C GLU A 76 16.30 4.89 11.16
N ILE A 77 17.27 5.55 11.78
CA ILE A 77 18.67 5.48 11.35
C ILE A 77 19.58 4.63 12.25
N LEU A 78 19.03 4.02 13.32
CA LEU A 78 19.84 3.25 14.29
C LEU A 78 20.04 1.79 13.87
N SER A 79 19.04 1.14 13.30
CA SER A 79 19.10 -0.28 12.93
C SER A 79 18.44 -0.55 11.58
N GLN A 80 18.86 -1.64 10.92
CA GLN A 80 18.34 -2.09 9.63
C GLN A 80 17.05 -2.91 9.75
N ILE A 81 16.81 -3.55 10.90
CA ILE A 81 15.67 -4.45 11.14
C ILE A 81 14.80 -3.85 12.23
N GLN A 82 13.63 -3.32 11.84
CA GLN A 82 12.70 -2.57 12.69
C GLN A 82 11.24 -2.98 12.41
N PRO A 83 10.87 -4.28 12.52
CA PRO A 83 9.56 -4.75 12.06
C PRO A 83 8.37 -4.18 12.86
N LEU A 84 8.59 -3.65 14.06
CA LEU A 84 7.53 -3.14 14.93
C LEU A 84 7.21 -1.67 14.73
N HIS A 85 7.98 -0.93 13.93
CA HIS A 85 7.68 0.46 13.67
C HIS A 85 6.30 0.62 13.05
N ASP A 86 5.51 1.52 13.62
CA ASP A 86 4.14 1.79 13.21
C ASP A 86 4.05 3.21 12.62
N PRO A 87 3.89 3.34 11.30
CA PRO A 87 3.95 4.64 10.62
C PRO A 87 2.87 5.61 11.10
N VAL A 88 1.72 5.13 11.57
CA VAL A 88 0.64 6.00 12.06
C VAL A 88 1.06 6.82 13.28
N ARG A 89 2.05 6.35 14.04
CA ARG A 89 2.58 7.07 15.20
C ARG A 89 3.44 8.29 14.85
N SER A 90 3.92 8.34 13.61
CA SER A 90 4.76 9.43 13.08
C SER A 90 4.00 10.35 12.11
N VAL A 91 2.66 10.23 12.02
CA VAL A 91 1.85 11.07 11.13
C VAL A 91 1.54 12.40 11.79
N TYR A 92 1.90 13.48 11.13
CA TYR A 92 1.47 14.84 11.43
C TYR A 92 0.18 15.16 10.67
N PHE A 93 -0.96 15.17 11.36
CA PHE A 93 -2.29 15.38 10.76
C PHE A 93 -2.54 16.82 10.32
N ASP A 94 -1.69 17.76 10.69
CA ASP A 94 -1.69 19.15 10.24
C ASP A 94 -0.88 19.38 8.95
N ASP A 95 -0.27 18.32 8.38
CA ASP A 95 0.41 18.42 7.10
C ASP A 95 -0.56 18.85 5.99
N ARG A 96 -0.22 19.95 5.32
CA ARG A 96 -1.00 20.50 4.21
C ARG A 96 -1.22 19.50 3.07
N ALA A 97 -0.29 18.57 2.89
CA ALA A 97 -0.36 17.53 1.87
C ALA A 97 -1.65 16.71 1.95
N PHE A 98 -2.23 16.52 3.13
CA PHE A 98 -3.51 15.84 3.29
C PHE A 98 -4.67 16.61 2.65
N CYS A 99 -4.74 17.93 2.87
CA CYS A 99 -5.77 18.75 2.25
C CYS A 99 -5.64 18.73 0.72
N ASP A 100 -4.41 18.89 0.21
CA ASP A 100 -4.13 18.87 -1.22
C ASP A 100 -4.48 17.50 -1.84
N ALA A 101 -4.14 16.39 -1.17
CA ALA A 101 -4.50 15.04 -1.62
C ALA A 101 -6.03 14.88 -1.74
N VAL A 102 -6.78 15.28 -0.71
CA VAL A 102 -8.26 15.22 -0.69
C VAL A 102 -8.88 16.08 -1.79
N ASP A 103 -8.40 17.31 -2.00
CA ASP A 103 -8.90 18.21 -3.02
C ASP A 103 -8.71 17.64 -4.43
N PHE A 104 -7.64 16.88 -4.66
CA PHE A 104 -7.37 16.19 -5.93
C PHE A 104 -7.95 14.76 -6.02
N GLY A 105 -8.71 14.33 -5.01
CA GLY A 105 -9.46 13.08 -5.01
C GLY A 105 -8.71 11.87 -4.47
N VAL A 106 -7.49 12.02 -3.93
CA VAL A 106 -6.75 10.95 -3.26
C VAL A 106 -7.21 10.87 -1.81
N LEU A 107 -8.23 10.07 -1.54
CA LEU A 107 -8.84 9.98 -0.21
C LEU A 107 -8.17 8.98 0.71
N TYR A 108 -7.42 8.05 0.16
CA TYR A 108 -6.79 6.98 0.92
C TYR A 108 -5.34 6.80 0.48
N SER A 109 -4.48 6.51 1.44
CA SER A 109 -3.08 6.19 1.20
C SER A 109 -2.66 4.97 2.01
N CYS A 110 -1.87 4.09 1.41
CA CYS A 110 -1.13 3.08 2.16
C CYS A 110 0.19 3.72 2.61
N ILE A 111 0.28 4.06 3.89
CA ILE A 111 1.48 4.65 4.48
C ILE A 111 2.39 3.59 5.07
N MET A 112 3.68 3.86 4.99
CA MET A 112 4.75 2.98 5.48
C MET A 112 6.03 3.78 5.74
N PRO A 113 6.99 3.23 6.51
CA PRO A 113 8.32 3.82 6.61
C PRO A 113 9.00 3.91 5.24
N GLY A 114 9.95 4.80 5.10
CA GLY A 114 10.78 4.93 3.91
C GLY A 114 11.65 3.70 3.65
N SER A 115 12.47 3.78 2.60
CA SER A 115 13.29 2.65 2.15
C SER A 115 14.72 2.63 2.73
N GLY A 116 14.96 3.43 3.76
CA GLY A 116 16.27 3.48 4.44
C GLY A 116 16.61 2.22 5.23
N ASN A 117 15.62 1.45 5.65
CA ASN A 117 15.79 0.25 6.46
C ASN A 117 15.48 -0.99 5.63
N LEU A 118 16.23 -2.06 5.88
CA LEU A 118 16.05 -3.36 5.22
C LEU A 118 14.69 -3.97 5.56
N PHE A 119 14.31 -3.89 6.84
CA PHE A 119 12.96 -4.15 7.33
C PHE A 119 12.50 -2.91 8.12
N GLY A 120 11.72 -2.04 7.49
CA GLY A 120 11.43 -0.70 8.01
C GLY A 120 10.27 -0.65 9.01
N GLY A 121 9.33 -1.60 8.95
CA GLY A 121 8.17 -1.59 9.83
C GLY A 121 6.87 -1.98 9.14
N LYS A 122 5.76 -1.59 9.74
CA LYS A 122 4.40 -1.89 9.26
C LYS A 122 4.00 -0.99 8.09
N SER A 123 3.01 -1.45 7.32
CA SER A 123 2.30 -0.65 6.34
C SER A 123 0.80 -0.63 6.65
N LYS A 124 0.17 0.54 6.52
CA LYS A 124 -1.23 0.74 6.92
C LYS A 124 -1.98 1.59 5.91
N VAL A 125 -3.21 1.21 5.61
CA VAL A 125 -4.10 2.05 4.81
C VAL A 125 -4.80 3.04 5.72
N ILE A 126 -4.71 4.33 5.37
CA ILE A 126 -5.30 5.42 6.12
C ILE A 126 -6.27 6.26 5.28
N ARG A 127 -7.10 7.02 5.99
CA ARG A 127 -7.95 8.07 5.43
C ARG A 127 -7.19 9.39 5.41
N ASN A 128 -6.97 9.96 4.24
CA ASN A 128 -6.28 11.26 4.12
C ASN A 128 -7.12 12.44 4.64
N PHE A 129 -8.42 12.25 4.86
CA PHE A 129 -9.33 13.24 5.43
C PHE A 129 -9.51 13.11 6.96
N ALA A 130 -8.77 12.21 7.61
CA ALA A 130 -8.76 12.06 9.06
C ALA A 130 -8.08 13.27 9.73
N LYS A 131 -8.56 13.61 10.94
CA LYS A 131 -8.02 14.74 11.71
C LYS A 131 -7.07 14.32 12.83
N HIS A 132 -7.09 13.07 13.19
CA HIS A 132 -6.26 12.50 14.24
C HIS A 132 -6.11 10.98 14.11
N VAL A 133 -5.17 10.41 14.85
CA VAL A 133 -4.81 8.99 14.82
C VAL A 133 -6.00 8.04 15.06
N GLY A 134 -6.95 8.43 15.91
CA GLY A 134 -8.07 7.58 16.30
C GLY A 134 -9.07 7.28 15.17
N GLU A 135 -9.08 8.07 14.09
CA GLU A 135 -9.99 7.89 12.96
C GLU A 135 -9.27 7.58 11.64
N CYS A 136 -7.93 7.69 11.61
CA CYS A 136 -7.20 7.62 10.36
C CYS A 136 -7.10 6.20 9.78
N GLN A 137 -6.86 5.19 10.63
CA GLN A 137 -6.57 3.84 10.16
C GLN A 137 -7.81 3.17 9.57
N LEU A 138 -7.69 2.67 8.33
CA LEU A 138 -8.70 1.86 7.66
C LEU A 138 -8.35 0.36 7.73
N LEU A 139 -7.05 0.02 7.54
CA LEU A 139 -6.55 -1.35 7.56
C LEU A 139 -5.10 -1.39 8.04
N ASP A 140 -4.76 -2.37 8.89
CA ASP A 140 -3.39 -2.79 9.17
C ASP A 140 -3.00 -3.81 8.08
N PHE A 141 -2.27 -3.36 7.05
CA PHE A 141 -2.09 -4.12 5.82
C PHE A 141 -0.98 -5.17 5.94
N GLY A 142 0.25 -4.74 6.23
CA GLY A 142 1.41 -5.64 6.22
C GLY A 142 2.69 -4.95 6.65
N TYR A 143 3.77 -5.23 5.94
CA TYR A 143 5.10 -4.71 6.28
C TYR A 143 5.76 -4.00 5.10
N LYS A 144 6.77 -3.19 5.40
CA LYS A 144 7.66 -2.53 4.45
C LYS A 144 9.08 -3.06 4.59
N MET A 145 9.67 -3.43 3.48
CA MET A 145 11.09 -3.77 3.36
C MET A 145 11.71 -3.02 2.17
N ALA A 146 13.04 -2.99 2.12
CA ALA A 146 13.77 -2.39 1.01
C ALA A 146 15.00 -3.23 0.66
N LEU A 147 15.25 -3.35 -0.64
CA LEU A 147 16.45 -3.92 -1.24
C LEU A 147 17.21 -2.84 -2.03
N GLY A 148 18.35 -3.17 -2.60
CA GLY A 148 19.09 -2.30 -3.48
C GLY A 148 19.94 -1.25 -2.75
N TYR A 149 19.89 0.00 -3.20
CA TYR A 149 20.80 1.06 -2.76
C TYR A 149 20.40 1.72 -1.44
N ASN A 150 19.12 2.01 -1.26
CA ASN A 150 18.65 2.85 -0.15
C ASN A 150 18.98 2.29 1.25
N PRO A 151 18.85 0.98 1.54
CA PRO A 151 19.22 0.44 2.86
C PRO A 151 20.73 0.32 3.08
N ARG A 152 21.57 0.70 2.13
CA ARG A 152 23.03 0.67 2.26
C ARG A 152 23.53 1.81 3.15
N SER A 153 24.75 1.67 3.65
CA SER A 153 25.44 2.72 4.40
C SER A 153 25.63 3.96 3.54
N THR A 154 25.15 5.09 4.04
CA THR A 154 25.43 6.43 3.50
C THR A 154 26.00 7.31 4.59
N GLY A 155 26.67 8.39 4.25
CA GLY A 155 27.31 9.30 5.22
C GLY A 155 26.35 9.94 6.25
N ALA A 156 25.04 9.94 5.95
CA ALA A 156 24.03 10.52 6.83
C ALA A 156 23.52 9.55 7.92
N TRP A 157 23.79 8.25 7.79
CA TRP A 157 23.24 7.24 8.67
C TRP A 157 24.16 6.93 9.84
N LYS A 158 23.55 6.59 10.99
CA LYS A 158 24.22 6.12 12.20
C LYS A 158 24.05 4.60 12.31
N GLY A 159 24.76 3.97 13.25
CA GLY A 159 24.71 2.52 13.49
C GLY A 159 25.41 1.68 12.43
N ASP A 160 25.38 0.37 12.59
CA ASP A 160 26.00 -0.61 11.70
C ASP A 160 25.07 -0.90 10.51
N ARG A 161 25.56 -0.63 9.31
CA ARG A 161 24.82 -0.82 8.07
C ARG A 161 25.67 -1.51 7.03
N PRO A 162 25.06 -2.45 6.25
CA PRO A 162 25.74 -3.04 5.12
C PRO A 162 26.12 -2.00 4.08
N ASN A 163 27.32 -2.12 3.53
CA ASN A 163 27.83 -1.21 2.52
C ASN A 163 27.63 -1.68 1.08
N THR A 164 27.30 -2.96 0.90
CA THR A 164 27.13 -3.60 -0.40
C THR A 164 25.80 -4.35 -0.48
N ARG A 165 25.34 -4.66 -1.70
CA ARG A 165 24.18 -5.55 -1.91
C ARG A 165 24.39 -6.93 -1.25
N MET A 166 25.60 -7.51 -1.37
CA MET A 166 25.94 -8.77 -0.69
C MET A 166 25.70 -8.69 0.81
N GLY A 167 26.12 -7.59 1.44
CA GLY A 167 25.93 -7.38 2.88
C GLY A 167 24.46 -7.23 3.27
N ILE A 168 23.68 -6.50 2.46
CA ILE A 168 22.22 -6.36 2.66
C ILE A 168 21.54 -7.72 2.61
N TYR A 169 21.82 -8.50 1.57
CA TYR A 169 21.19 -9.80 1.35
C TYR A 169 21.57 -10.79 2.45
N ALA A 170 22.87 -10.88 2.77
CA ALA A 170 23.35 -11.73 3.84
C ALA A 170 22.75 -11.36 5.21
N LEU A 171 22.56 -10.07 5.49
CA LEU A 171 21.95 -9.61 6.73
C LEU A 171 20.48 -10.03 6.83
N LEU A 172 19.70 -9.82 5.75
CA LEU A 172 18.29 -10.17 5.70
C LEU A 172 18.07 -11.68 5.83
N GLU A 173 18.79 -12.46 5.02
CA GLU A 173 18.67 -13.92 5.04
C GLU A 173 19.08 -14.48 6.41
N ARG A 174 20.14 -13.96 7.02
CA ARG A 174 20.54 -14.37 8.38
C ARG A 174 19.40 -14.18 9.39
N HIS A 175 18.75 -13.00 9.38
CA HIS A 175 17.63 -12.76 10.31
C HIS A 175 16.46 -13.71 10.07
N PHE A 176 16.12 -13.98 8.83
CA PHE A 176 15.05 -14.94 8.51
C PHE A 176 15.43 -16.36 8.90
N ASP A 177 16.64 -16.81 8.54
CA ASP A 177 17.13 -18.15 8.83
C ASP A 177 17.27 -18.38 10.35
N ASP A 178 17.73 -17.38 11.12
CA ASP A 178 17.86 -17.46 12.58
C ASP A 178 16.48 -17.64 13.27
N VAL A 179 15.47 -16.90 12.81
CA VAL A 179 14.10 -17.00 13.36
C VAL A 179 13.46 -18.34 12.99
N LEU A 180 13.60 -18.78 11.74
CA LEU A 180 13.10 -20.09 11.29
C LEU A 180 13.80 -21.26 12.00
N LEU A 181 15.11 -21.15 12.26
CA LEU A 181 15.84 -22.16 13.03
C LEU A 181 15.36 -22.21 14.48
N ARG A 182 15.09 -21.04 15.10
CA ARG A 182 14.51 -20.96 16.45
C ARG A 182 13.13 -21.61 16.49
N GLU A 183 12.27 -21.31 15.53
CA GLU A 183 10.94 -21.91 15.41
C GLU A 183 11.02 -23.43 15.28
N LYS A 184 11.87 -23.94 14.40
CA LYS A 184 12.09 -25.38 14.23
C LYS A 184 12.53 -26.07 15.52
N ARG A 185 13.43 -25.42 16.28
CA ARG A 185 13.87 -25.94 17.59
C ARG A 185 12.74 -25.97 18.62
N ALA A 186 11.97 -24.87 18.69
CA ALA A 186 10.84 -24.76 19.61
C ALA A 186 9.75 -25.79 19.30
N LEU A 187 9.40 -25.98 18.02
CA LEU A 187 8.45 -27.01 17.59
C LEU A 187 8.94 -28.40 17.95
N THR A 188 10.21 -28.71 17.68
CA THR A 188 10.80 -30.04 18.04
C THR A 188 10.74 -30.29 19.55
N ALA A 189 11.03 -29.28 20.36
CA ALA A 189 10.95 -29.39 21.83
C ALA A 189 9.50 -29.60 22.30
N GLN A 190 8.56 -28.84 21.71
CA GLN A 190 7.13 -28.95 22.00
C GLN A 190 6.60 -30.36 21.65
N ASP A 191 6.97 -30.90 20.50
CA ASP A 191 6.53 -32.25 20.07
C ASP A 191 7.05 -33.35 21.00
N ARG A 192 8.31 -33.26 21.42
CA ARG A 192 8.87 -34.20 22.43
C ARG A 192 8.07 -34.15 23.73
N LYS A 193 7.80 -32.97 24.25
CA LYS A 193 7.01 -32.81 25.48
C LYS A 193 5.57 -33.31 25.31
N ARG A 194 4.93 -33.06 24.16
CA ARG A 194 3.59 -33.61 23.84
C ARG A 194 3.61 -35.16 23.84
N GLU A 195 4.63 -35.78 23.27
CA GLU A 195 4.79 -37.21 23.26
C GLU A 195 4.96 -37.77 24.70
N GLU A 196 5.80 -37.14 25.54
CA GLU A 196 5.93 -37.47 26.95
C GLU A 196 4.61 -37.36 27.70
N LEU A 197 3.83 -36.28 27.49
CA LEU A 197 2.52 -36.11 28.10
C LEU A 197 1.50 -37.17 27.63
N SER A 198 1.62 -37.62 26.39
CA SER A 198 0.74 -38.69 25.87
C SER A 198 0.90 -40.02 26.61
N ARG A 199 2.09 -40.28 27.14
CA ARG A 199 2.45 -41.49 27.90
C ARG A 199 2.05 -41.42 29.38
N LYS A 200 1.75 -40.21 29.91
CA LYS A 200 1.34 -40.01 31.31
C LYS A 200 -0.16 -40.27 31.50
N LYS A 201 -0.51 -40.91 32.59
CA LYS A 201 -1.92 -41.07 33.02
C LYS A 201 -2.40 -39.80 33.69
N LEU A 202 -2.93 -38.88 32.89
CA LEU A 202 -3.47 -37.57 33.30
C LEU A 202 -5.01 -37.57 33.11
N SER A 203 -5.70 -36.91 33.99
CA SER A 203 -7.10 -36.54 33.76
C SER A 203 -7.23 -35.56 32.60
N LYS A 204 -8.43 -35.44 32.03
CA LYS A 204 -8.68 -34.49 30.91
C LYS A 204 -8.32 -33.05 31.29
N ALA A 205 -8.63 -32.64 32.52
CA ALA A 205 -8.35 -31.28 32.99
C ALA A 205 -6.85 -30.99 33.14
N GLU A 206 -6.10 -31.97 33.73
CA GLU A 206 -4.64 -31.86 33.84
C GLU A 206 -3.96 -31.85 32.48
N ARG A 207 -4.41 -32.68 31.54
CA ARG A 207 -3.87 -32.69 30.18
C ARG A 207 -4.10 -31.39 29.47
N THR A 208 -5.30 -30.76 29.59
CA THR A 208 -5.60 -29.44 28.99
C THR A 208 -4.65 -28.40 29.56
N LYS A 209 -4.47 -28.38 30.89
CA LYS A 209 -3.58 -27.41 31.56
C LYS A 209 -2.12 -27.54 31.08
N GLU A 210 -1.62 -28.78 30.97
CA GLU A 210 -0.25 -29.03 30.46
C GLU A 210 -0.08 -28.59 28.99
N LEU A 211 -1.07 -28.84 28.14
CA LEU A 211 -1.03 -28.39 26.75
C LEU A 211 -1.08 -26.86 26.61
N GLU A 212 -1.86 -26.18 27.46
CA GLU A 212 -1.87 -24.71 27.52
C GLU A 212 -0.54 -24.14 28.01
N LEU A 213 0.13 -24.83 28.96
CA LEU A 213 1.46 -24.44 29.42
C LEU A 213 2.49 -24.58 28.29
N LEU A 214 2.47 -25.70 27.57
CA LEU A 214 3.32 -25.90 26.39
C LEU A 214 3.11 -24.86 25.30
N GLY A 215 1.86 -24.45 25.07
CA GLY A 215 1.56 -23.36 24.14
C GLY A 215 2.21 -22.05 24.60
N ARG A 216 2.09 -21.69 25.87
CA ARG A 216 2.72 -20.48 26.43
C ARG A 216 4.25 -20.55 26.41
N GLU A 217 4.85 -21.72 26.71
CA GLU A 217 6.29 -21.91 26.61
C GLU A 217 6.78 -21.67 25.16
N PHE A 218 6.06 -22.25 24.17
CA PHE A 218 6.36 -22.02 22.75
C PHE A 218 6.28 -20.54 22.38
N ASP A 219 5.21 -19.85 22.79
CA ASP A 219 5.03 -18.42 22.50
C ASP A 219 6.12 -17.54 23.13
N ASN A 220 6.65 -17.95 24.30
CA ASN A 220 7.69 -17.20 25.01
C ASN A 220 9.09 -17.35 24.38
N GLU A 221 9.29 -18.29 23.46
CA GLU A 221 10.55 -18.43 22.70
C GLU A 221 10.78 -17.30 21.71
N PHE A 222 9.72 -16.53 21.37
CA PHE A 222 9.76 -15.52 20.32
C PHE A 222 9.58 -14.11 20.87
N THR A 223 10.51 -13.23 20.50
CA THR A 223 10.36 -11.80 20.70
C THR A 223 9.23 -11.24 19.81
N PRO A 224 8.73 -10.03 20.06
CA PRO A 224 7.79 -9.39 19.16
C PRO A 224 8.35 -9.22 17.72
N ASP A 225 9.66 -8.95 17.58
CA ASP A 225 10.32 -8.85 16.28
C ASP A 225 10.34 -10.21 15.56
N ASP A 226 10.66 -11.29 16.27
CA ASP A 226 10.62 -12.65 15.71
C ASP A 226 9.22 -13.01 15.19
N ARG A 227 8.17 -12.64 15.94
CA ARG A 227 6.78 -12.88 15.52
C ARG A 227 6.42 -12.12 14.25
N ALA A 228 6.86 -10.88 14.12
CA ALA A 228 6.66 -10.11 12.90
C ALA A 228 7.39 -10.75 11.70
N ILE A 229 8.61 -11.26 11.90
CA ILE A 229 9.34 -11.99 10.87
C ILE A 229 8.60 -13.28 10.50
N LEU A 230 8.11 -14.06 11.48
CA LEU A 230 7.32 -15.27 11.24
C LEU A 230 6.02 -15.01 10.49
N GLU A 231 5.35 -13.87 10.72
CA GLU A 231 4.19 -13.48 9.93
C GLU A 231 4.54 -13.31 8.44
N VAL A 232 5.74 -12.78 8.16
CA VAL A 232 6.24 -12.55 6.81
C VAL A 232 6.67 -13.86 6.14
N VAL A 233 7.55 -14.65 6.76
CA VAL A 233 8.10 -15.89 6.17
C VAL A 233 7.07 -17.03 6.09
N HIS A 234 5.95 -16.93 6.78
CA HIS A 234 4.81 -17.82 6.60
C HIS A 234 3.72 -17.28 5.66
N GLY A 235 3.98 -16.17 4.98
CA GLY A 235 3.04 -15.55 4.04
C GLY A 235 1.71 -15.09 4.67
N ARG A 236 1.66 -14.93 6.01
CA ARG A 236 0.45 -14.50 6.74
C ARG A 236 0.15 -13.03 6.54
N ARG A 237 1.19 -12.23 6.36
CA ARG A 237 1.11 -10.78 6.12
C ARG A 237 1.89 -10.42 4.87
N PRO A 238 1.32 -9.60 3.97
CA PRO A 238 2.01 -9.16 2.78
C PRO A 238 3.14 -8.18 3.11
N VAL A 239 4.13 -8.12 2.23
CA VAL A 239 5.28 -7.22 2.35
C VAL A 239 5.42 -6.38 1.09
N LYS A 240 5.55 -5.08 1.24
CA LYS A 240 5.85 -4.12 0.18
C LYS A 240 7.37 -3.94 0.13
N ILE A 241 8.00 -4.40 -0.95
CA ILE A 241 9.46 -4.43 -1.07
C ILE A 241 9.94 -3.41 -2.09
N HIS A 242 10.64 -2.38 -1.62
CA HIS A 242 11.30 -1.39 -2.45
C HIS A 242 12.41 -2.04 -3.30
N VAL A 243 12.27 -1.98 -4.61
CA VAL A 243 13.25 -2.43 -5.60
C VAL A 243 13.19 -1.54 -6.83
N HIS A 244 14.33 -1.10 -7.35
CA HIS A 244 14.38 -0.33 -8.59
C HIS A 244 15.02 -1.08 -9.75
N LYS A 245 16.15 -1.73 -9.49
CA LYS A 245 17.00 -2.36 -10.51
C LYS A 245 16.58 -3.78 -10.81
N GLU A 246 16.82 -4.21 -12.03
CA GLU A 246 16.58 -5.59 -12.48
C GLU A 246 17.27 -6.63 -11.60
N ASP A 247 18.55 -6.41 -11.25
CA ASP A 247 19.29 -7.31 -10.36
C ASP A 247 18.62 -7.47 -8.97
N ASP A 248 18.06 -6.38 -8.44
CA ASP A 248 17.40 -6.40 -7.14
C ASP A 248 16.00 -7.05 -7.24
N VAL A 249 15.32 -6.92 -8.40
CA VAL A 249 14.08 -7.66 -8.70
C VAL A 249 14.35 -9.17 -8.82
N LEU A 250 15.43 -9.56 -9.49
CA LEU A 250 15.82 -10.97 -9.56
C LEU A 250 16.13 -11.55 -8.17
N TYR A 251 16.75 -10.75 -7.31
CA TYR A 251 16.95 -11.18 -5.92
C TYR A 251 15.64 -11.23 -5.13
N LEU A 252 14.70 -10.32 -5.38
CA LEU A 252 13.35 -10.41 -4.81
C LEU A 252 12.66 -11.73 -5.17
N LEU A 253 12.74 -12.14 -6.44
CA LEU A 253 12.21 -13.43 -6.91
C LEU A 253 12.86 -14.60 -6.16
N HIS A 254 14.19 -14.56 -5.97
CA HIS A 254 14.90 -15.56 -5.17
C HIS A 254 14.40 -15.61 -3.71
N LEU A 255 14.18 -14.47 -3.07
CA LEU A 255 13.63 -14.43 -1.70
C LEU A 255 12.22 -15.01 -1.61
N VAL A 256 11.38 -14.71 -2.61
CA VAL A 256 10.02 -15.26 -2.68
C VAL A 256 10.05 -16.78 -2.82
N ASP A 257 10.88 -17.31 -3.70
CA ASP A 257 11.06 -18.76 -3.88
C ASP A 257 11.60 -19.44 -2.60
N LYS A 258 12.63 -18.85 -1.98
CA LYS A 258 13.29 -19.41 -0.79
C LYS A 258 12.40 -19.42 0.45
N TYR A 259 11.63 -18.36 0.68
CA TYR A 259 10.90 -18.16 1.95
C TYR A 259 9.36 -18.19 1.81
N GLY A 260 8.82 -18.33 0.60
CA GLY A 260 7.38 -18.32 0.38
C GLY A 260 6.72 -16.98 0.70
N LEU A 261 7.41 -15.86 0.45
CA LEU A 261 6.94 -14.53 0.81
C LEU A 261 5.75 -14.11 -0.05
N LYS A 262 4.78 -13.44 0.57
CA LYS A 262 3.70 -12.75 -0.13
C LYS A 262 4.07 -11.28 -0.30
N VAL A 263 4.43 -10.87 -1.52
CA VAL A 263 5.04 -9.55 -1.74
C VAL A 263 4.36 -8.75 -2.85
N SER A 264 4.61 -7.43 -2.86
CA SER A 264 4.53 -6.57 -4.03
C SER A 264 5.91 -5.96 -4.33
N ALA A 265 6.26 -5.86 -5.62
CA ALA A 265 7.46 -5.16 -6.06
C ALA A 265 7.13 -3.67 -6.17
N GLU A 266 7.74 -2.88 -5.28
CA GLU A 266 7.50 -1.42 -5.24
C GLU A 266 8.52 -0.71 -6.14
N HIS A 267 8.08 0.33 -6.86
CA HIS A 267 8.86 1.15 -7.77
C HIS A 267 9.20 0.51 -9.10
N THR A 268 10.17 -0.39 -9.17
CA THR A 268 10.71 -1.00 -10.40
C THR A 268 11.11 0.03 -11.48
N GLY A 269 11.49 1.25 -11.05
CA GLY A 269 11.71 2.40 -11.92
C GLY A 269 12.93 2.29 -12.85
N ASP A 270 13.87 1.40 -12.56
CA ASP A 270 15.08 1.14 -13.38
C ASP A 270 15.01 -0.21 -14.14
N VAL A 271 13.84 -0.85 -14.11
CA VAL A 271 13.58 -2.04 -14.95
C VAL A 271 13.32 -1.59 -16.38
N PHE A 272 14.18 -2.00 -17.29
CA PHE A 272 14.11 -1.61 -18.70
C PHE A 272 13.93 -2.80 -19.66
N ASN A 273 14.03 -4.05 -19.17
CA ASN A 273 13.71 -5.27 -19.92
C ASN A 273 12.28 -5.75 -19.58
N GLN A 274 11.46 -5.95 -20.60
CA GLN A 274 10.08 -6.44 -20.45
C GLN A 274 10.03 -7.80 -19.76
N GLU A 275 10.99 -8.67 -20.05
CA GLU A 275 11.12 -10.03 -19.50
C GLU A 275 11.10 -10.02 -17.95
N ILE A 276 11.70 -9.01 -17.32
CA ILE A 276 11.69 -8.91 -15.83
C ILE A 276 10.26 -8.71 -15.29
N PHE A 277 9.43 -7.91 -15.98
CA PHE A 277 8.03 -7.78 -15.64
C PHE A 277 7.23 -9.06 -15.91
N GLU A 278 7.58 -9.79 -16.96
CA GLU A 278 6.98 -11.10 -17.27
C GLU A 278 7.33 -12.13 -16.19
N MET A 279 8.57 -12.15 -15.70
CA MET A 279 8.97 -12.99 -14.55
C MET A 279 8.17 -12.65 -13.29
N LEU A 280 7.92 -11.37 -13.00
CA LEU A 280 7.05 -10.95 -11.89
C LEU A 280 5.60 -11.41 -12.09
N ARG A 281 5.07 -11.32 -13.32
CA ARG A 281 3.74 -11.85 -13.67
C ARG A 281 3.66 -13.36 -13.41
N ASP A 282 4.64 -14.11 -13.90
CA ASP A 282 4.66 -15.57 -13.81
C ASP A 282 4.83 -16.05 -12.35
N ALA A 283 5.46 -15.24 -11.52
CA ALA A 283 5.53 -15.44 -10.06
C ALA A 283 4.32 -14.86 -9.30
N GLU A 284 3.30 -14.34 -9.99
CA GLU A 284 2.11 -13.69 -9.40
C GLU A 284 2.44 -12.52 -8.46
N ILE A 285 3.56 -11.84 -8.69
CA ILE A 285 4.01 -10.69 -7.90
C ILE A 285 3.51 -9.40 -8.56
N PRO A 286 2.58 -8.67 -7.94
CA PRO A 286 2.12 -7.40 -8.48
C PRO A 286 3.18 -6.31 -8.33
N VAL A 287 3.10 -5.32 -9.22
CA VAL A 287 3.98 -4.16 -9.23
C VAL A 287 3.22 -2.92 -8.75
N ILE A 288 3.79 -2.18 -7.82
CA ILE A 288 3.34 -0.82 -7.50
C ILE A 288 4.34 0.13 -8.16
N TYR A 289 3.99 0.59 -9.37
CA TYR A 289 4.91 1.29 -10.26
C TYR A 289 4.95 2.80 -9.99
N GLY A 290 6.15 3.36 -9.94
CA GLY A 290 6.37 4.79 -9.77
C GLY A 290 7.44 5.11 -8.71
N PRO A 291 7.57 6.39 -8.31
CA PRO A 291 6.82 7.56 -8.79
C PRO A 291 7.22 7.96 -10.21
N LEU A 292 6.23 8.32 -11.02
CA LEU A 292 6.46 8.77 -12.39
C LEU A 292 6.68 10.29 -12.45
N GLY A 293 7.69 10.72 -13.21
CA GLY A 293 8.05 12.13 -13.33
C GLY A 293 9.23 12.57 -12.44
N SER A 294 9.74 11.72 -11.56
CA SER A 294 10.89 11.97 -10.69
C SER A 294 12.22 11.45 -11.24
N HIS A 295 12.39 11.40 -12.54
CA HIS A 295 13.48 10.71 -13.21
C HIS A 295 14.87 10.93 -12.63
N ALA A 296 15.68 9.85 -12.64
CA ALA A 296 17.15 9.80 -12.52
C ALA A 296 17.79 10.67 -11.43
N TYR A 297 17.07 11.00 -10.36
CA TYR A 297 17.60 11.80 -9.25
C TYR A 297 18.55 11.00 -8.33
N LYS A 298 18.64 9.69 -8.49
CA LYS A 298 19.52 8.80 -7.72
C LYS A 298 20.10 7.68 -8.57
N VAL A 299 21.19 7.04 -8.08
CA VAL A 299 21.94 5.98 -8.79
C VAL A 299 21.07 4.80 -9.22
N GLU A 300 20.03 4.48 -8.45
CA GLU A 300 19.11 3.38 -8.75
C GLU A 300 18.19 3.64 -9.95
N LEU A 301 18.12 4.87 -10.45
CA LEU A 301 17.22 5.28 -11.53
C LEU A 301 17.98 5.66 -12.83
N ARG A 302 19.20 5.18 -12.99
CA ARG A 302 20.05 5.53 -14.12
C ARG A 302 19.43 5.21 -15.49
N ASN A 303 18.68 4.11 -15.57
CA ASN A 303 18.00 3.67 -16.79
C ASN A 303 16.51 4.00 -16.81
N SER A 304 16.03 4.75 -15.81
CA SER A 304 14.61 5.13 -15.72
C SER A 304 14.18 5.96 -16.94
N ARG A 305 13.11 5.51 -17.59
CA ARG A 305 12.55 6.15 -18.81
C ARG A 305 11.04 6.03 -18.79
N TYR A 306 10.34 7.04 -19.30
CA TYR A 306 8.89 7.00 -19.41
C TYR A 306 8.38 5.86 -20.33
N GLN A 307 9.21 5.42 -21.32
CA GLN A 307 8.89 4.30 -22.21
C GLN A 307 8.76 2.96 -21.47
N THR A 308 9.27 2.84 -20.27
CA THR A 308 9.10 1.64 -19.45
C THR A 308 7.62 1.34 -19.17
N ALA A 309 6.76 2.37 -19.13
CA ALA A 309 5.31 2.19 -19.01
C ALA A 309 4.70 1.32 -20.10
N GLU A 310 5.19 1.42 -21.35
CA GLU A 310 4.76 0.57 -22.46
C GLU A 310 5.12 -0.90 -22.23
N LYS A 311 6.35 -1.16 -21.77
CA LYS A 311 6.84 -2.52 -21.47
C LYS A 311 6.06 -3.15 -20.32
N LEU A 312 5.79 -2.36 -19.26
CA LEU A 312 4.98 -2.77 -18.13
C LEU A 312 3.56 -3.17 -18.60
N MET A 313 2.93 -2.36 -19.45
CA MET A 313 1.61 -2.70 -20.01
C MET A 313 1.65 -3.99 -20.84
N LYS A 314 2.67 -4.15 -21.69
CA LYS A 314 2.80 -5.31 -22.60
C LYS A 314 3.14 -6.59 -21.87
N SER A 315 3.79 -6.54 -20.73
CA SER A 315 4.15 -7.73 -19.93
C SER A 315 2.95 -8.48 -19.37
N GLY A 316 1.82 -7.79 -19.21
CA GLY A 316 0.62 -8.37 -18.60
C GLY A 316 0.70 -8.57 -17.08
N VAL A 317 1.74 -8.07 -16.42
CA VAL A 317 1.82 -8.10 -14.95
C VAL A 317 0.72 -7.23 -14.35
N THR A 318 0.16 -7.65 -13.22
CA THR A 318 -0.77 -6.81 -12.47
C THR A 318 -0.02 -5.64 -11.85
N PHE A 319 -0.45 -4.39 -12.13
CA PHE A 319 0.21 -3.22 -11.56
C PHE A 319 -0.76 -2.11 -11.16
N GLY A 320 -0.36 -1.34 -10.15
CA GLY A 320 -0.95 -0.08 -9.75
C GLY A 320 0.07 1.05 -9.81
N LEU A 321 -0.37 2.29 -9.54
CA LEU A 321 0.48 3.48 -9.60
C LEU A 321 0.55 4.18 -8.25
N MET A 322 1.71 4.72 -7.91
CA MET A 322 1.96 5.42 -6.66
C MET A 322 2.59 6.79 -6.84
N THR A 323 2.55 7.58 -5.76
CA THR A 323 3.28 8.86 -5.70
C THR A 323 4.60 8.76 -4.97
N ASP A 324 4.75 7.80 -4.06
CA ASP A 324 5.91 7.77 -3.14
C ASP A 324 6.08 9.14 -2.45
N HIS A 325 4.92 9.78 -2.09
CA HIS A 325 4.95 11.11 -1.49
C HIS A 325 5.98 11.14 -0.34
N PRO A 326 6.90 12.13 -0.28
CA PRO A 326 6.88 13.42 -0.99
C PRO A 326 7.69 13.45 -2.30
N VAL A 327 8.18 12.32 -2.82
CA VAL A 327 8.96 12.29 -4.08
C VAL A 327 8.15 12.90 -5.23
N ILE A 328 6.89 12.44 -5.37
CA ILE A 328 5.86 13.14 -6.15
C ILE A 328 4.73 13.48 -5.19
N HIS A 329 4.22 14.71 -5.25
CA HIS A 329 3.14 15.12 -4.37
C HIS A 329 1.89 14.26 -4.57
N ALA A 330 1.21 13.88 -3.48
CA ALA A 330 0.06 12.97 -3.53
C ALA A 330 -1.06 13.45 -4.47
N SER A 331 -1.25 14.76 -4.61
CA SER A 331 -2.21 15.37 -5.55
C SER A 331 -1.92 15.04 -7.03
N LEU A 332 -0.71 14.60 -7.37
CA LEU A 332 -0.28 14.30 -8.75
C LEU A 332 -0.47 12.81 -9.13
N LEU A 333 -1.08 11.99 -8.26
CA LEU A 333 -1.31 10.56 -8.55
C LEU A 333 -2.02 10.36 -9.90
N ARG A 334 -3.07 11.14 -10.18
CA ARG A 334 -3.82 11.11 -11.44
C ARG A 334 -2.96 11.50 -12.64
N ASP A 335 -2.05 12.43 -12.49
CA ASP A 335 -1.21 12.93 -13.59
C ASP A 335 -0.21 11.87 -14.08
N SER A 336 0.13 10.88 -13.25
CA SER A 336 0.94 9.73 -13.62
C SER A 336 0.28 8.86 -14.71
N LEU A 337 -1.04 8.90 -14.86
CA LEU A 337 -1.79 8.17 -15.88
C LEU A 337 -1.41 8.57 -17.31
N ARG A 338 -0.92 9.80 -17.53
CA ARG A 338 -0.50 10.31 -18.85
C ARG A 338 0.49 9.36 -19.53
N TYR A 339 1.39 8.74 -18.75
CA TYR A 339 2.43 7.86 -19.29
C TYR A 339 1.88 6.55 -19.87
N PHE A 340 0.65 6.19 -19.53
CA PHE A 340 -0.06 5.02 -20.06
C PHE A 340 -1.04 5.42 -21.17
N LEU A 341 -1.66 6.58 -21.05
CA LEU A 341 -2.56 7.13 -22.07
C LEU A 341 -1.87 7.39 -23.42
N ILE A 342 -0.61 7.85 -23.42
CA ILE A 342 0.18 8.04 -24.66
C ILE A 342 0.43 6.73 -25.40
N TYR A 343 0.33 5.57 -24.74
CA TYR A 343 0.42 4.23 -25.32
C TYR A 343 -0.96 3.59 -25.55
N GLY A 344 -2.03 4.39 -25.55
CA GLY A 344 -3.36 3.96 -25.94
C GLY A 344 -4.19 3.27 -24.85
N MET A 345 -3.78 3.35 -23.57
CA MET A 345 -4.63 2.83 -22.49
C MET A 345 -5.97 3.56 -22.47
N PRO A 346 -7.13 2.85 -22.48
CA PRO A 346 -8.44 3.52 -22.39
C PRO A 346 -8.59 4.30 -21.07
N THR A 347 -9.23 5.49 -21.13
CA THR A 347 -9.44 6.36 -19.96
C THR A 347 -10.03 5.64 -18.75
N ALA A 348 -11.06 4.81 -18.96
CA ALA A 348 -11.69 4.09 -17.86
C ALA A 348 -10.74 3.05 -17.21
N THR A 349 -9.90 2.40 -18.00
CA THR A 349 -8.86 1.48 -17.52
C THR A 349 -7.77 2.23 -16.77
N ALA A 350 -7.34 3.38 -17.30
CA ALA A 350 -6.34 4.21 -16.63
C ALA A 350 -6.82 4.69 -15.24
N LEU A 351 -8.04 5.24 -15.15
CA LEU A 351 -8.62 5.64 -13.87
C LEU A 351 -8.80 4.44 -12.90
N ASN A 352 -9.05 3.25 -13.44
CA ASN A 352 -9.17 2.03 -12.64
C ASN A 352 -7.84 1.62 -11.97
N LEU A 353 -6.68 1.94 -12.57
CA LEU A 353 -5.37 1.68 -11.97
C LEU A 353 -5.21 2.37 -10.61
N ILE A 354 -5.62 3.63 -10.51
CA ILE A 354 -5.48 4.45 -9.30
C ILE A 354 -6.71 4.39 -8.37
N SER A 355 -7.70 3.59 -8.71
CA SER A 355 -8.90 3.36 -7.89
C SER A 355 -9.02 1.89 -7.47
N GLN A 356 -9.72 1.04 -8.25
CA GLN A 356 -9.99 -0.35 -7.86
C GLN A 356 -8.72 -1.21 -7.80
N VAL A 357 -7.80 -1.07 -8.78
CA VAL A 357 -6.57 -1.86 -8.77
C VAL A 357 -5.74 -1.52 -7.53
N ASN A 358 -5.46 -0.22 -7.30
CA ASN A 358 -4.72 0.21 -6.12
C ASN A 358 -5.41 -0.23 -4.81
N ALA A 359 -6.73 -0.08 -4.71
CA ALA A 359 -7.49 -0.54 -3.54
C ALA A 359 -7.33 -2.06 -3.30
N THR A 360 -7.36 -2.85 -4.38
CA THR A 360 -7.16 -4.31 -4.30
C THR A 360 -5.75 -4.65 -3.85
N LEU A 361 -4.74 -3.99 -4.40
CA LEU A 361 -3.33 -4.23 -4.10
C LEU A 361 -2.94 -3.88 -2.65
N VAL A 362 -3.73 -3.04 -1.99
CA VAL A 362 -3.54 -2.72 -0.55
C VAL A 362 -4.62 -3.33 0.35
N GLY A 363 -5.36 -4.34 -0.14
CA GLY A 363 -6.26 -5.15 0.65
C GLY A 363 -7.59 -4.49 1.05
N VAL A 364 -8.00 -3.41 0.37
CA VAL A 364 -9.27 -2.71 0.64
C VAL A 364 -10.21 -2.68 -0.58
N GLY A 365 -9.94 -3.50 -1.58
CA GLY A 365 -10.69 -3.53 -2.84
C GLY A 365 -12.15 -3.99 -2.73
N ASP A 366 -12.50 -4.72 -1.67
CA ASP A 366 -13.86 -5.08 -1.30
C ASP A 366 -14.66 -3.90 -0.71
N ARG A 367 -13.97 -2.91 -0.14
CA ARG A 367 -14.54 -1.74 0.52
C ARG A 367 -14.47 -0.46 -0.31
N LEU A 368 -13.50 -0.34 -1.21
CA LEU A 368 -13.15 0.88 -1.95
C LEU A 368 -12.89 0.60 -3.44
N GLY A 369 -12.63 1.65 -4.19
CA GLY A 369 -12.06 1.62 -5.54
C GLY A 369 -13.09 1.50 -6.66
N SER A 370 -14.36 1.20 -6.38
CA SER A 370 -15.44 1.21 -7.36
C SER A 370 -16.73 1.77 -6.80
N VAL A 371 -17.62 2.21 -7.69
CA VAL A 371 -18.94 2.74 -7.34
C VAL A 371 -19.96 1.59 -7.44
N THR A 372 -19.98 0.77 -6.39
CA THR A 372 -20.77 -0.47 -6.33
C THR A 372 -21.51 -0.55 -4.99
N PRO A 373 -22.77 -1.02 -4.94
CA PRO A 373 -23.49 -1.22 -3.68
C PRO A 373 -22.70 -2.09 -2.70
N GLY A 374 -22.70 -1.70 -1.42
CA GLY A 374 -21.97 -2.34 -0.33
C GLY A 374 -20.59 -1.73 -0.07
N LYS A 375 -20.03 -0.93 -0.98
CA LYS A 375 -18.76 -0.24 -0.77
C LYS A 375 -18.95 1.12 -0.11
N LEU A 376 -17.86 1.65 0.45
CA LEU A 376 -17.84 2.97 1.06
C LEU A 376 -18.22 4.06 0.05
N GLY A 377 -19.02 5.00 0.46
CA GLY A 377 -19.51 6.12 -0.33
C GLY A 377 -18.45 7.20 -0.55
N SER A 378 -17.33 6.80 -1.17
CA SER A 378 -16.19 7.66 -1.47
C SER A 378 -16.06 7.82 -2.98
N VAL A 379 -16.57 8.96 -3.48
CA VAL A 379 -16.69 9.25 -4.92
C VAL A 379 -16.29 10.69 -5.22
N LEU A 380 -15.89 10.90 -6.47
CA LEU A 380 -15.52 12.22 -7.00
C LEU A 380 -16.52 12.63 -8.08
N ILE A 381 -16.95 13.88 -8.04
CA ILE A 381 -17.89 14.47 -9.00
C ILE A 381 -17.17 15.54 -9.78
N TRP A 382 -17.15 15.40 -11.11
CA TRP A 382 -16.43 16.25 -12.02
C TRP A 382 -17.41 17.03 -12.92
N ASP A 383 -17.04 18.25 -13.30
CA ASP A 383 -17.77 19.06 -14.27
C ASP A 383 -17.29 18.85 -15.72
N ARG A 384 -16.11 18.21 -15.88
CA ARG A 384 -15.44 17.91 -17.16
C ARG A 384 -14.70 16.58 -17.08
N ASP A 385 -14.08 16.18 -18.20
CA ASP A 385 -13.26 14.97 -18.26
C ASP A 385 -12.25 14.94 -17.10
N PRO A 386 -12.24 13.89 -16.25
CA PRO A 386 -11.30 13.74 -15.16
C PRO A 386 -9.82 13.80 -15.58
N LEU A 387 -9.51 13.51 -16.83
CA LEU A 387 -8.14 13.52 -17.36
C LEU A 387 -7.77 14.84 -18.08
N HIS A 388 -8.68 15.80 -18.13
CA HIS A 388 -8.34 17.13 -18.60
C HIS A 388 -7.34 17.80 -17.64
N LEU A 389 -6.31 18.47 -18.16
CA LEU A 389 -5.23 19.06 -17.35
C LEU A 389 -5.73 20.03 -16.25
N SER A 390 -6.80 20.78 -16.54
CA SER A 390 -7.38 21.72 -15.58
C SER A 390 -8.52 21.12 -14.75
N ALA A 391 -8.75 19.79 -14.81
CA ALA A 391 -9.81 19.17 -14.03
C ALA A 391 -9.40 19.03 -12.57
N ILE A 392 -10.29 19.49 -11.70
CA ILE A 392 -10.30 19.19 -10.27
C ILE A 392 -11.70 18.70 -9.91
N PRO A 393 -11.89 17.77 -8.98
CA PRO A 393 -13.24 17.39 -8.57
C PRO A 393 -14.04 18.61 -8.12
N LYS A 394 -15.25 18.77 -8.64
CA LYS A 394 -16.16 19.82 -8.18
C LYS A 394 -16.68 19.54 -6.77
N VAL A 395 -16.88 18.25 -6.48
CA VAL A 395 -17.26 17.76 -5.14
C VAL A 395 -16.52 16.46 -4.90
N VAL A 396 -15.92 16.37 -3.74
CA VAL A 396 -15.35 15.15 -3.19
C VAL A 396 -16.33 14.61 -2.15
N VAL A 397 -16.69 13.35 -2.23
CA VAL A 397 -17.50 12.68 -1.19
C VAL A 397 -16.60 11.67 -0.48
N ALA A 398 -16.38 11.87 0.80
CA ALA A 398 -15.56 11.03 1.65
C ALA A 398 -16.46 10.28 2.64
N GLU A 399 -16.66 8.97 2.42
CA GLU A 399 -17.53 8.11 3.23
C GLU A 399 -18.90 8.80 3.50
N GLY A 400 -19.57 9.20 2.40
CA GLY A 400 -20.89 9.85 2.43
C GLY A 400 -20.92 11.32 2.84
N ARG A 401 -19.79 11.91 3.18
CA ARG A 401 -19.67 13.32 3.57
C ARG A 401 -19.16 14.15 2.40
N PRO A 402 -19.96 15.10 1.87
CA PRO A 402 -19.53 15.95 0.76
C PRO A 402 -18.55 17.02 1.23
N TRP A 403 -17.52 17.25 0.41
CA TRP A 403 -16.49 18.26 0.56
C TRP A 403 -16.37 19.02 -0.76
N THR A 404 -16.31 20.34 -0.69
CA THR A 404 -16.01 21.16 -1.87
C THR A 404 -14.53 21.55 -1.79
N PRO A 405 -13.70 21.14 -2.78
CA PRO A 405 -12.32 21.58 -2.85
C PRO A 405 -12.24 23.11 -2.78
N ARG A 406 -11.25 23.61 -2.05
CA ARG A 406 -11.07 25.06 -1.91
C ARG A 406 -10.65 25.62 -3.26
N PRO A 407 -11.27 26.71 -3.75
CA PRO A 407 -10.71 27.42 -4.89
C PRO A 407 -9.29 27.85 -4.51
N THR A 408 -8.33 27.56 -5.37
CA THR A 408 -7.00 28.18 -5.27
C THR A 408 -7.17 29.69 -5.27
N MET A 409 -6.83 30.35 -4.16
CA MET A 409 -6.72 31.81 -4.13
C MET A 409 -5.60 32.27 -5.03
#